data_5177d2c076ee54a700d9162414f135aa
#
_entry.id   5177d2c076ee54a700d9162414f135aa
#
_cell.length_a   1.000
_cell.length_b   1.000
_cell.length_c   1.000
_cell.angle_alpha   90.00
_cell.angle_beta   90.00
_cell.angle_gamma   90.00
#
_symmetry.space_group_name_H-M   'P 1'
#
loop_
_entity.id
_entity.type
_entity.pdbx_description
1 polymer ?
#
loop_
_entity_poly.entity_id
_entity_poly.type
_entity_poly.pdbx_seq_one_letter_code
_entity_poly.pdbx_strand_id
1 'polypeptide(L)'
;AAKGLRQLMTGQPMTVSIYEMEKPDVGLWAVWTIQQYAKAVGRERAHKLYGSLAGELVDYVIRGGHPNLRLDDNGLLYAEGREEPITWMNSTANGQPVVPRTGYIVEINALWYNALRFVASMKREFGDAGEADRLDQLADQTKGAFVETFLNEYGYLYDYVDGAMTDWSVRPNMIFAAAFDYSPLDERQ
;
A
#
# COMPACT_ATOMS: atom_id res chain seq x y z
N ALA A 1 6.29 -15.69 5.15
CA ALA A 1 7.56 -14.94 4.94
C ALA A 1 8.72 -15.84 4.48
N ALA A 2 8.99 -16.98 5.13
CA ALA A 2 10.14 -17.84 4.80
C ALA A 2 10.08 -18.48 3.40
N LYS A 3 8.89 -18.82 2.88
CA LYS A 3 8.72 -19.43 1.53
C LYS A 3 9.03 -18.42 0.42
N GLY A 4 8.56 -17.18 0.55
CA GLY A 4 8.80 -16.13 -0.46
C GLY A 4 10.26 -15.72 -0.57
N LEU A 5 10.97 -15.61 0.57
CA LEU A 5 12.40 -15.28 0.58
C LEU A 5 13.24 -16.38 -0.11
N ARG A 6 12.87 -17.64 0.09
CA ARG A 6 13.56 -18.78 -0.55
C ARG A 6 13.36 -18.80 -2.06
N GLN A 7 12.17 -18.44 -2.55
CA GLN A 7 11.87 -18.34 -3.99
C GLN A 7 12.63 -17.18 -4.64
N LEU A 8 12.75 -16.03 -3.98
CA LEU A 8 13.58 -14.91 -4.44
C LEU A 8 15.06 -15.30 -4.55
N MET A 9 15.59 -16.05 -3.60
CA MET A 9 16.99 -16.49 -3.60
C MET A 9 17.30 -17.58 -4.65
N THR A 10 16.31 -18.35 -5.07
CA THR A 10 16.49 -19.46 -6.04
C THR A 10 16.15 -19.06 -7.48
N GLY A 11 15.71 -17.82 -7.73
CA GLY A 11 15.31 -17.34 -9.06
C GLY A 11 14.06 -18.03 -9.63
N GLN A 12 13.31 -18.75 -8.79
CA GLN A 12 12.02 -19.32 -9.20
C GLN A 12 10.95 -18.25 -9.23
N PRO A 13 9.99 -18.30 -10.17
CA PRO A 13 8.87 -17.37 -10.19
C PRO A 13 8.10 -17.46 -8.86
N MET A 14 7.87 -16.29 -8.27
CA MET A 14 7.13 -16.18 -7.01
C MET A 14 5.64 -16.39 -7.32
N THR A 15 5.13 -17.58 -7.03
CA THR A 15 3.70 -17.83 -6.95
C THR A 15 3.23 -17.46 -5.56
N VAL A 16 2.72 -16.25 -5.40
CA VAL A 16 1.99 -15.86 -4.19
C VAL A 16 0.52 -16.19 -4.45
N SER A 17 -0.05 -17.05 -3.62
CA SER A 17 -1.51 -17.16 -3.58
C SER A 17 -2.06 -15.89 -2.95
N ILE A 18 -2.78 -15.11 -3.72
CA ILE A 18 -3.44 -13.86 -3.28
C ILE A 18 -4.38 -14.16 -2.10
N TYR A 19 -4.89 -15.37 -2.03
CA TYR A 19 -5.84 -15.84 -1.01
C TYR A 19 -5.17 -16.22 0.33
N GLU A 20 -3.83 -16.28 0.39
CA GLU A 20 -3.06 -16.59 1.61
C GLU A 20 -2.43 -15.34 2.25
N MET A 21 -2.84 -14.14 1.84
CA MET A 21 -2.38 -12.91 2.47
C MET A 21 -3.06 -12.76 3.84
N GLU A 22 -2.31 -13.00 4.91
CA GLU A 22 -2.80 -12.89 6.28
C GLU A 22 -3.05 -11.44 6.71
N LYS A 23 -2.31 -10.48 6.15
CA LYS A 23 -2.37 -9.06 6.52
C LYS A 23 -2.64 -8.18 5.31
N PRO A 24 -3.49 -7.15 5.46
CA PRO A 24 -3.91 -6.30 4.34
C PRO A 24 -2.76 -5.53 3.68
N ASP A 25 -1.69 -5.20 4.40
CA ASP A 25 -0.53 -4.48 3.87
C ASP A 25 0.43 -5.35 3.06
N VAL A 26 0.37 -6.69 3.18
CA VAL A 26 1.33 -7.61 2.53
C VAL A 26 1.32 -7.48 1.01
N GLY A 27 0.14 -7.37 0.39
CA GLY A 27 0.02 -7.19 -1.06
C GLY A 27 0.65 -5.87 -1.54
N LEU A 28 0.46 -4.80 -0.78
CA LEU A 28 1.04 -3.49 -1.08
C LEU A 28 2.57 -3.48 -0.93
N TRP A 29 3.09 -4.13 0.10
CA TRP A 29 4.53 -4.36 0.27
C TRP A 29 5.12 -5.21 -0.86
N ALA A 30 4.37 -6.18 -1.38
CA ALA A 30 4.80 -6.97 -2.53
C ALA A 30 4.95 -6.09 -3.79
N VAL A 31 4.00 -5.18 -4.06
CA VAL A 31 4.12 -4.21 -5.16
C VAL A 31 5.33 -3.30 -4.98
N TRP A 32 5.56 -2.77 -3.79
CA TRP A 32 6.76 -1.98 -3.49
C TRP A 32 8.04 -2.79 -3.69
N THR A 33 8.07 -4.06 -3.30
CA THR A 33 9.23 -4.95 -3.54
C THR A 33 9.50 -5.13 -5.03
N ILE A 34 8.45 -5.30 -5.86
CA ILE A 34 8.58 -5.36 -7.32
C ILE A 34 9.14 -4.04 -7.87
N GLN A 35 8.71 -2.90 -7.33
CA GLN A 35 9.24 -1.58 -7.69
C GLN A 35 10.75 -1.46 -7.39
N GLN A 36 11.21 -1.90 -6.21
CA GLN A 36 12.63 -1.91 -5.87
C GLN A 36 13.42 -2.89 -6.76
N TYR A 37 12.83 -4.04 -7.07
CA TYR A 37 13.43 -4.97 -8.02
C TYR A 37 13.56 -4.36 -9.41
N ALA A 38 12.56 -3.60 -9.88
CA ALA A 38 12.61 -2.91 -11.17
C ALA A 38 13.75 -1.88 -11.24
N LYS A 39 14.04 -1.19 -10.14
CA LYS A 39 15.20 -0.29 -10.06
C LYS A 39 16.54 -1.03 -10.17
N ALA A 40 16.62 -2.22 -9.56
CA ALA A 40 17.85 -2.99 -9.52
C ALA A 40 18.19 -3.68 -10.86
N VAL A 41 17.17 -4.17 -11.59
CA VAL A 41 17.39 -5.03 -12.77
C VAL A 41 16.88 -4.44 -14.09
N GLY A 42 16.23 -3.27 -14.02
CA GLY A 42 15.55 -2.61 -15.15
C GLY A 42 14.07 -2.95 -15.24
N ARG A 43 13.28 -1.97 -15.70
CA ARG A 43 11.80 -2.01 -15.73
C ARG A 43 11.27 -3.09 -16.65
N GLU A 44 11.88 -3.27 -17.84
CA GLU A 44 11.47 -4.29 -18.82
C GLU A 44 11.54 -5.71 -18.23
N ARG A 45 12.66 -6.04 -17.56
CA ARG A 45 12.83 -7.34 -16.92
C ARG A 45 11.84 -7.55 -15.78
N ALA A 46 11.63 -6.54 -14.95
CA ALA A 46 10.68 -6.59 -13.86
C ALA A 46 9.23 -6.75 -14.37
N HIS A 47 8.87 -6.02 -15.44
CA HIS A 47 7.56 -6.15 -16.09
C HIS A 47 7.34 -7.56 -16.62
N LYS A 48 8.30 -8.10 -17.34
CA LYS A 48 8.22 -9.47 -17.90
C LYS A 48 7.99 -10.54 -16.84
N LEU A 49 8.57 -10.38 -15.65
CA LEU A 49 8.49 -11.38 -14.58
C LEU A 49 7.32 -11.14 -13.62
N TYR A 50 7.01 -9.89 -13.32
CA TYR A 50 6.12 -9.53 -12.21
C TYR A 50 5.08 -8.44 -12.56
N GLY A 51 5.04 -7.96 -13.80
CA GLY A 51 4.10 -6.92 -14.20
C GLY A 51 2.64 -7.33 -14.03
N SER A 52 2.30 -8.58 -14.42
CA SER A 52 0.96 -9.14 -14.22
C SER A 52 0.63 -9.25 -12.73
N LEU A 53 1.56 -9.77 -11.91
CA LEU A 53 1.35 -9.91 -10.46
C LEU A 53 1.11 -8.54 -9.80
N ALA A 54 1.89 -7.52 -10.15
CA ALA A 54 1.70 -6.18 -9.59
C ALA A 54 0.32 -5.60 -9.94
N GLY A 55 -0.13 -5.78 -11.18
CA GLY A 55 -1.48 -5.41 -11.61
C GLY A 55 -2.57 -6.18 -10.86
N GLU A 56 -2.44 -7.51 -10.77
CA GLU A 56 -3.39 -8.38 -10.06
C GLU A 56 -3.53 -8.03 -8.58
N LEU A 57 -2.44 -7.64 -7.90
CA LEU A 57 -2.46 -7.21 -6.49
C LEU A 57 -3.23 -5.89 -6.32
N VAL A 58 -3.02 -4.91 -7.19
CA VAL A 58 -3.78 -3.65 -7.19
C VAL A 58 -5.26 -3.91 -7.50
N ASP A 59 -5.57 -4.70 -8.50
CA ASP A 59 -6.95 -5.06 -8.86
C ASP A 59 -7.64 -5.86 -7.75
N TYR A 60 -6.91 -6.70 -7.03
CA TYR A 60 -7.44 -7.42 -5.86
C TYR A 60 -7.90 -6.45 -4.77
N VAL A 61 -7.10 -5.43 -4.48
CA VAL A 61 -7.47 -4.38 -3.51
C VAL A 61 -8.68 -3.59 -4.00
N ILE A 62 -8.69 -3.14 -5.25
CA ILE A 62 -9.80 -2.37 -5.85
C ILE A 62 -11.13 -3.12 -5.76
N ARG A 63 -11.11 -4.44 -5.94
CA ARG A 63 -12.31 -5.29 -5.87
C ARG A 63 -12.73 -5.68 -4.45
N GLY A 64 -12.03 -5.19 -3.42
CA GLY A 64 -12.31 -5.56 -2.03
C GLY A 64 -12.01 -7.04 -1.73
N GLY A 65 -10.93 -7.58 -2.32
CA GLY A 65 -10.57 -8.98 -2.18
C GLY A 65 -10.10 -9.37 -0.77
N HIS A 66 -9.58 -8.43 0.01
CA HIS A 66 -9.16 -8.70 1.39
C HIS A 66 -10.29 -8.34 2.38
N PRO A 67 -10.67 -9.23 3.32
CA PRO A 67 -11.80 -9.01 4.21
C PRO A 67 -11.65 -7.78 5.13
N ASN A 68 -10.40 -7.46 5.50
CA ASN A 68 -10.10 -6.36 6.43
C ASN A 68 -9.65 -5.09 5.70
N LEU A 69 -9.84 -4.98 4.37
CA LEU A 69 -9.43 -3.83 3.59
C LEU A 69 -10.52 -3.44 2.58
N ARG A 70 -10.93 -2.19 2.60
CA ARG A 70 -11.97 -1.66 1.70
C ARG A 70 -11.49 -0.36 1.06
N LEU A 71 -11.66 -0.24 -0.25
CA LEU A 71 -11.48 1.01 -0.97
C LEU A 71 -12.76 1.85 -0.81
N ASP A 72 -12.64 3.02 -0.23
CA ASP A 72 -13.75 3.96 -0.06
C ASP A 72 -13.84 4.96 -1.23
N ASP A 73 -14.99 5.62 -1.37
CA ASP A 73 -15.30 6.53 -2.47
C ASP A 73 -14.34 7.73 -2.59
N ASN A 74 -13.63 8.07 -1.51
CA ASN A 74 -12.59 9.11 -1.52
C ASN A 74 -11.23 8.63 -2.05
N GLY A 75 -11.11 7.35 -2.43
CA GLY A 75 -9.89 6.75 -2.92
C GLY A 75 -8.92 6.23 -1.84
N LEU A 76 -9.25 6.40 -0.56
CA LEU A 76 -8.46 5.84 0.54
C LEU A 76 -8.88 4.41 0.87
N LEU A 77 -7.93 3.68 1.45
CA LEU A 77 -8.17 2.34 1.98
C LEU A 77 -8.51 2.41 3.47
N TYR A 78 -9.71 1.94 3.80
CA TYR A 78 -10.14 1.69 5.17
C TYR A 78 -9.73 0.28 5.59
N ALA A 79 -9.08 0.15 6.74
CA ALA A 79 -8.61 -1.13 7.26
C ALA A 79 -9.22 -1.43 8.64
N GLU A 80 -9.70 -2.68 8.84
CA GLU A 80 -10.30 -3.13 10.10
C GLU A 80 -9.27 -3.91 10.93
N GLY A 81 -8.83 -3.33 12.05
CA GLY A 81 -7.76 -3.88 12.88
C GLY A 81 -8.00 -3.80 14.38
N ARG A 82 -9.29 -3.76 14.82
CA ARG A 82 -9.61 -3.71 16.25
C ARG A 82 -9.25 -4.98 16.98
N GLU A 83 -9.51 -6.12 16.37
CA GLU A 83 -9.36 -7.43 16.99
C GLU A 83 -8.07 -8.13 16.63
N GLU A 84 -7.43 -7.73 15.52
CA GLU A 84 -6.17 -8.33 15.06
C GLU A 84 -5.23 -7.28 14.48
N PRO A 85 -3.90 -7.49 14.60
CA PRO A 85 -2.92 -6.61 13.95
C PRO A 85 -3.00 -6.72 12.44
N ILE A 86 -3.11 -5.59 11.74
CA ILE A 86 -3.29 -5.53 10.29
C ILE A 86 -2.07 -4.98 9.53
N THR A 87 -1.02 -4.59 10.24
CA THR A 87 0.21 -4.06 9.65
C THR A 87 1.44 -4.69 10.27
N TRP A 88 2.63 -4.15 9.94
CA TRP A 88 3.89 -4.52 10.56
C TRP A 88 3.92 -4.31 12.08
N MET A 89 3.07 -3.42 12.62
CA MET A 89 2.84 -3.25 14.06
C MET A 89 1.96 -4.38 14.58
N ASN A 90 2.55 -5.56 14.76
CA ASN A 90 1.83 -6.81 15.01
C ASN A 90 1.97 -7.37 16.42
N SER A 91 2.45 -6.57 17.38
CA SER A 91 2.56 -6.98 18.76
C SER A 91 1.20 -7.19 19.41
N THR A 92 1.04 -8.30 20.13
CA THR A 92 -0.20 -8.63 20.85
C THR A 92 0.07 -8.85 22.34
N ALA A 93 -0.92 -8.55 23.17
CA ALA A 93 -0.97 -8.89 24.57
C ALA A 93 -2.32 -9.54 24.87
N ASN A 94 -2.30 -10.71 25.51
CA ASN A 94 -3.52 -11.51 25.78
C ASN A 94 -4.38 -11.77 24.53
N GLY A 95 -3.75 -11.94 23.38
CA GLY A 95 -4.45 -12.19 22.10
C GLY A 95 -5.05 -10.96 21.42
N GLN A 96 -4.86 -9.76 21.98
CA GLN A 96 -5.35 -8.50 21.42
C GLN A 96 -4.16 -7.64 20.93
N PRO A 97 -4.34 -6.82 19.87
CA PRO A 97 -3.34 -5.86 19.46
C PRO A 97 -2.94 -4.93 20.61
N VAL A 98 -1.64 -4.70 20.82
CA VAL A 98 -1.15 -3.70 21.78
C VAL A 98 -1.57 -2.29 21.36
N VAL A 99 -1.61 -2.04 20.06
CA VAL A 99 -2.12 -0.82 19.46
C VAL A 99 -3.17 -1.23 18.42
N PRO A 100 -4.47 -1.26 18.77
CA PRO A 100 -5.53 -1.51 17.81
C PRO A 100 -5.64 -0.30 16.87
N ARG A 101 -5.49 -0.54 15.58
CA ARG A 101 -5.54 0.50 14.55
C ARG A 101 -6.61 0.15 13.54
N THR A 102 -7.62 0.99 13.44
CA THR A 102 -8.75 0.82 12.53
C THR A 102 -9.03 2.14 11.83
N GLY A 103 -9.53 2.09 10.62
CA GLY A 103 -9.83 3.27 9.83
C GLY A 103 -8.82 3.47 8.69
N TYR A 104 -8.60 4.71 8.33
CA TYR A 104 -7.55 5.09 7.40
C TYR A 104 -6.21 5.06 8.12
N ILE A 105 -5.31 4.19 7.70
CA ILE A 105 -3.99 3.99 8.31
C ILE A 105 -2.94 4.62 7.41
N VAL A 106 -2.07 5.45 7.98
CA VAL A 106 -1.18 6.33 7.22
C VAL A 106 -0.25 5.57 6.29
N GLU A 107 0.46 4.54 6.77
CA GLU A 107 1.38 3.77 5.93
C GLU A 107 0.67 2.88 4.91
N ILE A 108 -0.52 2.35 5.22
CA ILE A 108 -1.32 1.59 4.24
C ILE A 108 -1.70 2.50 3.07
N ASN A 109 -2.18 3.71 3.35
CA ASN A 109 -2.59 4.65 2.32
C ASN A 109 -1.40 5.26 1.56
N ALA A 110 -0.25 5.43 2.20
CA ALA A 110 0.99 5.79 1.51
C ALA A 110 1.47 4.69 0.55
N LEU A 111 1.46 3.42 1.01
CA LEU A 111 1.76 2.26 0.16
C LEU A 111 0.78 2.14 -1.01
N TRP A 112 -0.51 2.37 -0.75
CA TRP A 112 -1.56 2.32 -1.75
C TRP A 112 -1.32 3.35 -2.87
N TYR A 113 -1.10 4.61 -2.51
CA TYR A 113 -0.78 5.65 -3.47
C TYR A 113 0.46 5.30 -4.30
N ASN A 114 1.54 4.86 -3.64
CA ASN A 114 2.75 4.43 -4.33
C ASN A 114 2.48 3.24 -5.27
N ALA A 115 1.68 2.27 -4.87
CA ALA A 115 1.33 1.11 -5.70
C ALA A 115 0.54 1.52 -6.94
N LEU A 116 -0.46 2.39 -6.81
CA LEU A 116 -1.23 2.93 -7.93
C LEU A 116 -0.33 3.61 -8.96
N ARG A 117 0.54 4.53 -8.52
CA ARG A 117 1.45 5.26 -9.41
C ARG A 117 2.47 4.35 -10.09
N PHE A 118 3.05 3.41 -9.33
CA PHE A 118 4.00 2.46 -9.90
C PHE A 118 3.36 1.59 -10.97
N VAL A 119 2.20 0.97 -10.68
CA VAL A 119 1.51 0.10 -11.63
C VAL A 119 1.02 0.89 -12.83
N ALA A 120 0.47 2.11 -12.65
CA ALA A 120 0.09 2.99 -13.74
C ALA A 120 1.29 3.29 -14.66
N SER A 121 2.43 3.63 -14.08
CA SER A 121 3.65 3.91 -14.86
C SER A 121 4.15 2.70 -15.65
N MET A 122 4.05 1.50 -15.08
CA MET A 122 4.42 0.25 -15.77
C MET A 122 3.46 -0.05 -16.93
N LYS A 123 2.15 0.08 -16.69
CA LYS A 123 1.12 -0.13 -17.74
C LYS A 123 1.27 0.87 -18.89
N ARG A 124 1.55 2.13 -18.61
CA ARG A 124 1.79 3.16 -19.65
C ARG A 124 3.01 2.84 -20.50
N GLU A 125 4.10 2.39 -19.88
CA GLU A 125 5.33 2.04 -20.58
C GLU A 125 5.19 0.78 -21.44
N PHE A 126 4.43 -0.22 -20.97
CA PHE A 126 4.35 -1.54 -21.62
C PHE A 126 3.02 -1.83 -22.32
N GLY A 127 2.21 -0.82 -22.60
CA GLY A 127 1.18 -0.90 -23.63
C GLY A 127 -0.27 -0.88 -23.19
N ASP A 128 -0.60 -0.51 -21.95
CA ASP A 128 -1.96 -0.37 -21.47
C ASP A 128 -2.24 1.05 -20.96
N ALA A 129 -2.30 2.00 -21.89
CA ALA A 129 -2.48 3.42 -21.54
C ALA A 129 -3.86 3.70 -20.91
N GLY A 130 -4.92 3.02 -21.32
CA GLY A 130 -6.25 3.23 -20.77
C GLY A 130 -6.34 2.84 -19.29
N GLU A 131 -5.78 1.69 -18.95
CA GLU A 131 -5.71 1.26 -17.55
C GLU A 131 -4.75 2.12 -16.73
N ALA A 132 -3.65 2.58 -17.31
CA ALA A 132 -2.75 3.52 -16.67
C ALA A 132 -3.45 4.82 -16.29
N ASP A 133 -4.27 5.38 -17.20
CA ASP A 133 -5.03 6.62 -16.95
C ASP A 133 -6.06 6.42 -15.84
N ARG A 134 -6.75 5.28 -15.80
CA ARG A 134 -7.69 4.92 -14.73
C ARG A 134 -7.01 4.88 -13.35
N LEU A 135 -5.85 4.22 -13.28
CA LEU A 135 -5.08 4.13 -12.03
C LEU A 135 -4.52 5.48 -11.60
N ASP A 136 -4.07 6.31 -12.54
CA ASP A 136 -3.60 7.66 -12.24
C ASP A 136 -4.72 8.57 -11.71
N GLN A 137 -5.93 8.48 -12.27
CA GLN A 137 -7.09 9.21 -11.75
C GLN A 137 -7.42 8.81 -10.32
N LEU A 138 -7.40 7.49 -10.02
CA LEU A 138 -7.59 7.01 -8.65
C LEU A 138 -6.46 7.48 -7.73
N ALA A 139 -5.21 7.49 -8.21
CA ALA A 139 -4.08 7.99 -7.44
C ALA A 139 -4.21 9.50 -7.14
N ASP A 140 -4.66 10.31 -8.10
CA ASP A 140 -4.89 11.75 -7.87
C ASP A 140 -5.96 11.98 -6.80
N GLN A 141 -7.05 11.21 -6.85
CA GLN A 141 -8.08 11.24 -5.83
C GLN A 141 -7.53 10.82 -4.46
N THR A 142 -6.79 9.71 -4.40
CA THR A 142 -6.13 9.22 -3.18
C THR A 142 -5.20 10.27 -2.60
N LYS A 143 -4.41 10.97 -3.43
CA LYS A 143 -3.49 12.03 -2.98
C LYS A 143 -4.22 13.17 -2.30
N GLY A 144 -5.29 13.69 -2.91
CA GLY A 144 -6.11 14.75 -2.32
C GLY A 144 -6.67 14.36 -0.97
N ALA A 145 -7.34 13.20 -0.92
CA ALA A 145 -7.92 12.67 0.31
C ALA A 145 -6.86 12.33 1.38
N PHE A 146 -5.66 11.88 0.97
CA PHE A 146 -4.56 11.60 1.90
C PHE A 146 -4.14 12.86 2.66
N VAL A 147 -3.89 13.94 1.95
CA VAL A 147 -3.48 15.21 2.56
C VAL A 147 -4.58 15.76 3.48
N GLU A 148 -5.82 15.77 3.02
CA GLU A 148 -6.96 16.24 3.82
C GLU A 148 -7.20 15.40 5.08
N THR A 149 -6.94 14.08 5.01
CA THR A 149 -7.21 13.16 6.12
C THR A 149 -6.08 13.14 7.14
N PHE A 150 -4.82 13.13 6.69
CA PHE A 150 -3.70 12.84 7.57
C PHE A 150 -2.88 14.05 7.98
N LEU A 151 -2.77 15.09 7.13
CA LEU A 151 -1.94 16.25 7.46
C LEU A 151 -2.64 17.14 8.48
N ASN A 152 -2.03 17.28 9.65
CA ASN A 152 -2.56 18.11 10.73
C ASN A 152 -2.02 19.56 10.67
N GLU A 153 -2.61 20.42 11.51
CA GLU A 153 -2.26 21.85 11.59
C GLU A 153 -0.81 22.13 12.03
N TYR A 154 -0.11 21.13 12.60
CA TYR A 154 1.28 21.26 13.03
C TYR A 154 2.28 20.76 11.98
N GLY A 155 1.81 20.32 10.80
CA GLY A 155 2.67 19.89 9.71
C GLY A 155 3.23 18.47 9.84
N TYR A 156 2.56 17.59 10.57
CA TYR A 156 2.86 16.15 10.57
C TYR A 156 1.60 15.32 10.37
N LEU A 157 1.74 14.00 10.20
CA LEU A 157 0.61 13.14 9.84
C LEU A 157 0.04 12.43 11.07
N TYR A 158 -1.29 12.31 11.14
CA TYR A 158 -1.95 11.39 12.06
C TYR A 158 -1.53 9.94 11.74
N ASP A 159 -1.41 9.10 12.76
CA ASP A 159 -1.05 7.69 12.58
C ASP A 159 -2.21 6.90 11.96
N TYR A 160 -3.44 7.15 12.40
CA TYR A 160 -4.67 6.68 11.75
C TYR A 160 -5.85 7.61 12.07
N VAL A 161 -6.90 7.49 11.23
CA VAL A 161 -8.14 8.26 11.35
C VAL A 161 -9.33 7.30 11.20
N ASP A 162 -10.22 7.27 12.21
CA ASP A 162 -11.46 6.47 12.19
C ASP A 162 -12.66 7.38 12.49
N GLY A 163 -13.32 7.85 11.45
CA GLY A 163 -14.40 8.85 11.56
C GLY A 163 -13.93 10.14 12.24
N ALA A 164 -14.47 10.44 13.42
CA ALA A 164 -14.09 11.61 14.21
C ALA A 164 -12.85 11.39 15.10
N MET A 165 -12.35 10.15 15.18
CA MET A 165 -11.18 9.83 15.99
C MET A 165 -9.92 9.98 15.15
N THR A 166 -8.95 10.73 15.67
CA THR A 166 -7.62 10.91 15.08
C THR A 166 -6.54 10.49 16.09
N ASP A 167 -5.59 9.66 15.66
CA ASP A 167 -4.45 9.31 16.51
C ASP A 167 -3.29 10.28 16.25
N TRP A 168 -2.99 11.10 17.26
CA TRP A 168 -1.95 12.12 17.26
C TRP A 168 -0.56 11.58 17.59
N SER A 169 -0.42 10.27 17.79
CA SER A 169 0.86 9.68 18.16
C SER A 169 1.87 9.84 17.04
N VAL A 170 3.01 10.44 17.36
CA VAL A 170 4.13 10.54 16.42
C VAL A 170 4.83 9.18 16.36
N ARG A 171 4.55 8.42 15.30
CA ARG A 171 5.15 7.11 15.05
C ARG A 171 5.95 7.12 13.75
N PRO A 172 6.92 6.20 13.58
CA PRO A 172 7.71 6.11 12.35
C PRO A 172 6.87 5.82 11.10
N ASN A 173 5.61 5.43 11.25
CA ASN A 173 4.69 5.11 10.16
C ASN A 173 4.52 6.25 9.14
N MET A 174 4.53 7.50 9.61
CA MET A 174 4.43 8.66 8.74
C MET A 174 5.62 8.83 7.79
N ILE A 175 6.79 8.29 8.15
CA ILE A 175 7.99 8.37 7.31
C ILE A 175 7.79 7.65 5.98
N PHE A 176 6.98 6.60 5.94
CA PHE A 176 6.70 5.89 4.69
C PHE A 176 6.07 6.81 3.65
N ALA A 177 5.18 7.74 4.05
CA ALA A 177 4.56 8.68 3.13
C ALA A 177 5.59 9.59 2.43
N ALA A 178 6.66 9.99 3.13
CA ALA A 178 7.72 10.82 2.58
C ALA A 178 8.82 10.02 1.86
N ALA A 179 9.03 8.75 2.23
CA ALA A 179 10.17 7.95 1.78
C ALA A 179 9.91 7.15 0.49
N PHE A 180 8.67 6.93 0.10
CA PHE A 180 8.35 6.19 -1.12
C PHE A 180 8.67 7.01 -2.37
N ASP A 181 8.99 6.32 -3.47
CA ASP A 181 9.29 6.95 -4.76
C ASP A 181 8.13 7.81 -5.30
N TYR A 182 6.90 7.34 -5.04
CA TYR A 182 5.70 8.10 -5.28
C TYR A 182 5.12 8.48 -3.92
N SER A 183 5.41 9.71 -3.48
CA SER A 183 4.89 10.28 -2.25
C SER A 183 3.53 10.96 -2.49
N PRO A 184 2.54 10.75 -1.62
CA PRO A 184 1.31 11.54 -1.67
C PRO A 184 1.51 12.98 -1.18
N LEU A 185 2.66 13.27 -0.56
CA LEU A 185 3.04 14.60 -0.08
C LEU A 185 3.78 15.39 -1.15
N ASP A 186 3.76 16.69 -1.09
CA ASP A 186 4.61 17.58 -1.86
C ASP A 186 5.85 18.01 -1.05
N GLU A 187 6.78 18.77 -1.70
CA GLU A 187 8.04 19.20 -1.06
C GLU A 187 7.85 20.12 0.16
N ARG A 188 6.65 20.64 0.40
CA ARG A 188 6.35 21.54 1.52
C ARG A 188 5.60 20.86 2.65
N GLN A 189 5.06 19.70 2.41
CA GLN A 189 4.32 18.85 3.33
C GLN A 189 5.24 17.78 3.94
#